data_9eff1143db1b019b60edf6c62653debb
#
_entry.id   9eff1143db1b019b60edf6c62653debb
#
_cell.length_a   1.000
_cell.length_b   1.000
_cell.length_c   1.000
_cell.angle_alpha   90.00
_cell.angle_beta   90.00
_cell.angle_gamma   90.00
#
_symmetry.space_group_name_H-M   'P 1'
#
loop_
_entity.id
_entity.type
_entity.pdbx_description
1 polymer ?
#
loop_
_entity_poly.entity_id
_entity_poly.type
_entity_poly.pdbx_seq_one_letter_code
_entity_poly.pdbx_strand_id
1 'polypeptide(L)'
;MPRSLYSAALTEPGTDQVAIIGASGALVFGLALRLARTGVPVAIGSRDGGRAAETAERARELVPDGSFTAHENASAVRAAGVTGIVILSVPFRNQSETLAELKDALSPGQLLIDATVPLAAAVSGKATRMLGVWQGSAAQQALEMAPEGVAVVSALHTVSAASLRDLDEQLDQDVLVCGDSRAEKRRAASLIERIEGLRCVDCGKLEMARTTESLTALLIAVNARYKTHAGISLTGLPEQLWQ
;
A
#
# COMPACT_ATOMS: atom_id res chain seq x y z
N MET A 1 -8.04 14.98 -23.41
CA MET A 1 -9.30 15.26 -22.71
C MET A 1 -9.11 14.90 -21.24
N PRO A 2 -9.32 15.81 -20.29
CA PRO A 2 -9.11 15.48 -18.87
C PRO A 2 -10.17 14.45 -18.42
N ARG A 3 -9.71 13.39 -17.75
CA ARG A 3 -10.55 12.35 -17.11
C ARG A 3 -11.15 12.88 -15.80
N SER A 4 -12.03 13.89 -15.89
CA SER A 4 -12.81 14.36 -14.74
C SER A 4 -14.18 13.71 -14.76
N LEU A 5 -14.64 13.30 -13.58
CA LEU A 5 -15.96 12.86 -13.15
C LEU A 5 -16.08 11.36 -12.80
N TYR A 6 -15.50 10.96 -11.66
CA TYR A 6 -16.04 9.85 -10.88
C TYR A 6 -16.21 10.28 -9.42
N SER A 7 -17.33 10.97 -9.15
CA SER A 7 -17.90 11.00 -7.80
C SER A 7 -18.88 9.82 -7.70
N ALA A 8 -18.37 8.63 -7.38
CA ALA A 8 -19.22 7.55 -6.93
C ALA A 8 -19.61 7.85 -5.48
N ALA A 9 -20.90 7.79 -5.18
CA ALA A 9 -21.45 7.95 -3.84
C ALA A 9 -20.73 7.02 -2.86
N LEU A 10 -19.78 7.56 -2.11
CA LEU A 10 -19.13 6.88 -1.00
C LEU A 10 -20.16 6.85 0.13
N THR A 11 -20.44 5.67 0.65
CA THR A 11 -21.01 5.49 1.98
C THR A 11 -20.33 6.46 2.95
N GLU A 12 -21.14 7.08 3.82
CA GLU A 12 -20.70 7.98 4.88
C GLU A 12 -19.34 7.56 5.45
N PRO A 13 -18.39 8.48 5.67
CA PRO A 13 -17.08 8.14 6.17
C PRO A 13 -17.22 7.60 7.59
N GLY A 14 -17.22 6.30 7.74
CA GLY A 14 -16.86 5.67 9.01
C GLY A 14 -15.48 6.22 9.39
N THR A 15 -15.28 6.55 10.64
CA THR A 15 -14.06 7.10 11.24
C THR A 15 -12.88 6.12 11.20
N ASP A 16 -12.83 5.21 10.25
CA ASP A 16 -11.82 4.18 10.16
C ASP A 16 -10.49 4.79 9.71
N GLN A 17 -9.58 4.86 10.66
CA GLN A 17 -8.20 5.27 10.45
C GLN A 17 -7.47 4.18 9.65
N VAL A 18 -6.62 4.58 8.70
CA VAL A 18 -5.75 3.65 7.98
C VAL A 18 -4.43 3.52 8.73
N ALA A 19 -4.04 2.30 9.09
CA ALA A 19 -2.70 2.05 9.62
C ALA A 19 -1.72 1.84 8.48
N ILE A 20 -0.59 2.52 8.53
CA ILE A 20 0.50 2.31 7.57
C ILE A 20 1.75 1.89 8.32
N ILE A 21 2.20 0.65 8.08
CA ILE A 21 3.31 0.01 8.77
C ILE A 21 4.58 0.09 7.92
N GLY A 22 5.66 0.60 8.51
CA GLY A 22 6.95 0.81 7.85
C GLY A 22 7.33 2.29 7.73
N ALA A 23 7.07 3.09 8.74
CA ALA A 23 7.17 4.57 8.78
C ALA A 23 8.44 5.19 8.17
N SER A 24 9.56 4.50 8.18
CA SER A 24 10.82 4.98 7.59
C SER A 24 10.89 4.81 6.06
N GLY A 25 9.91 4.14 5.45
CA GLY A 25 9.86 3.87 4.01
C GLY A 25 9.35 5.07 3.21
N ALA A 26 9.99 5.36 2.08
CA ALA A 26 9.59 6.46 1.20
C ALA A 26 8.17 6.28 0.64
N LEU A 27 7.77 5.03 0.33
CA LEU A 27 6.43 4.69 -0.14
C LEU A 27 5.37 4.99 0.93
N VAL A 28 5.61 4.53 2.17
CA VAL A 28 4.72 4.76 3.32
C VAL A 28 4.48 6.24 3.55
N PHE A 29 5.55 7.02 3.54
CA PHE A 29 5.45 8.46 3.77
C PHE A 29 4.62 9.15 2.69
N GLY A 30 4.88 8.86 1.42
CA GLY A 30 4.11 9.43 0.31
C GLY A 30 2.63 9.02 0.33
N LEU A 31 2.32 7.76 0.65
CA LEU A 31 0.94 7.28 0.83
C LEU A 31 0.23 8.00 1.97
N ALA A 32 0.91 8.16 3.12
CA ALA A 32 0.36 8.86 4.27
C ALA A 32 -0.02 10.30 3.93
N LEU A 33 0.87 11.04 3.24
CA LEU A 33 0.62 12.41 2.82
C LEU A 33 -0.60 12.52 1.89
N ARG A 34 -0.63 11.70 0.83
CA ARG A 34 -1.70 11.76 -0.18
C ARG A 34 -3.05 11.31 0.37
N LEU A 35 -3.09 10.27 1.21
CA LEU A 35 -4.32 9.84 1.87
C LEU A 35 -4.84 10.92 2.84
N ALA A 36 -3.96 11.50 3.65
CA ALA A 36 -4.37 12.56 4.58
C ALA A 36 -4.91 13.80 3.86
N ARG A 37 -4.38 14.18 2.69
CA ARG A 37 -4.93 15.25 1.84
C ARG A 37 -6.37 14.99 1.41
N THR A 38 -6.80 13.74 1.34
CA THR A 38 -8.20 13.37 1.01
C THR A 38 -9.09 13.24 2.24
N GLY A 39 -8.60 13.63 3.41
CA GLY A 39 -9.32 13.56 4.67
C GLY A 39 -9.32 12.18 5.34
N VAL A 40 -8.48 11.24 4.87
CA VAL A 40 -8.31 9.94 5.53
C VAL A 40 -7.41 10.10 6.74
N PRO A 41 -7.87 9.76 7.97
CA PRO A 41 -7.00 9.72 9.15
C PRO A 41 -5.95 8.59 9.00
N VAL A 42 -4.69 8.90 9.29
CA VAL A 42 -3.58 7.95 9.12
C VAL A 42 -2.88 7.68 10.44
N ALA A 43 -2.82 6.40 10.83
CA ALA A 43 -1.99 5.90 11.92
C ALA A 43 -0.64 5.43 11.37
N ILE A 44 0.41 6.15 11.67
CA ILE A 44 1.77 5.83 11.23
C ILE A 44 2.41 4.87 12.23
N GLY A 45 2.71 3.65 11.76
CA GLY A 45 3.33 2.60 12.55
C GLY A 45 4.83 2.44 12.28
N SER A 46 5.60 2.29 13.35
CA SER A 46 7.03 1.96 13.31
C SER A 46 7.37 0.96 14.43
N ARG A 47 8.49 0.23 14.29
CA ARG A 47 9.06 -0.55 15.40
C ARG A 47 9.58 0.34 16.54
N ASP A 48 9.83 1.59 16.24
CA ASP A 48 10.30 2.62 17.15
C ASP A 48 9.28 3.77 17.16
N GLY A 49 8.62 4.00 18.29
CA GLY A 49 7.61 5.04 18.45
C GLY A 49 8.16 6.45 18.22
N GLY A 50 9.44 6.70 18.54
CA GLY A 50 10.10 7.97 18.27
C GLY A 50 10.18 8.27 16.77
N ARG A 51 10.56 7.27 15.95
CA ARG A 51 10.56 7.39 14.48
C ARG A 51 9.16 7.58 13.90
N ALA A 52 8.15 6.94 14.49
CA ALA A 52 6.77 7.17 14.07
C ALA A 52 6.36 8.63 14.35
N ALA A 53 6.71 9.16 15.53
CA ALA A 53 6.43 10.54 15.92
C ALA A 53 7.13 11.55 14.99
N GLU A 54 8.42 11.36 14.72
CA GLU A 54 9.17 12.21 13.77
C GLU A 54 8.55 12.18 12.36
N THR A 55 8.11 11.00 11.91
CA THR A 55 7.47 10.86 10.60
C THR A 55 6.12 11.57 10.56
N ALA A 56 5.31 11.44 11.61
CA ALA A 56 4.02 12.14 11.72
C ALA A 56 4.19 13.67 11.79
N GLU A 57 5.21 14.15 12.48
CA GLU A 57 5.49 15.59 12.55
C GLU A 57 5.86 16.16 11.19
N ARG A 58 6.79 15.51 10.49
CA ARG A 58 7.14 15.88 9.11
C ARG A 58 5.94 15.81 8.16
N ALA A 59 5.02 14.87 8.38
CA ALA A 59 3.80 14.77 7.56
C ALA A 59 2.86 15.95 7.83
N ARG A 60 2.72 16.40 9.09
CA ARG A 60 1.91 17.58 9.45
C ARG A 60 2.49 18.87 8.88
N GLU A 61 3.81 18.99 8.81
CA GLU A 61 4.46 20.15 8.16
C GLU A 61 4.06 20.28 6.69
N LEU A 62 3.94 19.13 5.97
CA LEU A 62 3.61 19.09 4.55
C LEU A 62 2.10 19.08 4.26
N VAL A 63 1.29 18.57 5.17
CA VAL A 63 -0.17 18.51 5.08
C VAL A 63 -0.76 18.97 6.43
N PRO A 64 -0.81 20.28 6.70
CA PRO A 64 -1.23 20.82 8.01
C PRO A 64 -2.66 20.41 8.41
N ASP A 65 -3.55 20.28 7.43
CA ASP A 65 -4.95 19.86 7.65
C ASP A 65 -5.13 18.33 7.72
N GLY A 66 -4.03 17.58 7.57
CA GLY A 66 -4.03 16.12 7.61
C GLY A 66 -4.11 15.57 9.03
N SER A 67 -4.88 14.50 9.23
CA SER A 67 -4.97 13.80 10.50
C SER A 67 -3.94 12.67 10.59
N PHE A 68 -2.91 12.85 11.41
CA PHE A 68 -1.84 11.87 11.61
C PHE A 68 -1.71 11.51 13.09
N THR A 69 -1.64 10.22 13.38
CA THR A 69 -1.23 9.70 14.69
C THR A 69 0.02 8.83 14.56
N ALA A 70 0.83 8.77 15.59
CA ALA A 70 2.09 8.02 15.60
C ALA A 70 2.05 6.92 16.65
N HIS A 71 2.46 5.73 16.29
CA HIS A 71 2.35 4.57 17.15
C HIS A 71 3.50 3.57 16.91
N GLU A 72 3.72 2.68 17.86
CA GLU A 72 4.37 1.41 17.56
C GLU A 72 3.46 0.56 16.64
N ASN A 73 4.05 -0.34 15.84
CA ASN A 73 3.35 -1.10 14.81
C ASN A 73 2.04 -1.75 15.28
N ALA A 74 2.09 -2.51 16.38
CA ALA A 74 0.91 -3.17 16.92
C ALA A 74 -0.20 -2.20 17.37
N SER A 75 0.19 -1.06 17.94
CA SER A 75 -0.76 -0.01 18.34
C SER A 75 -1.35 0.71 17.14
N ALA A 76 -0.59 0.92 16.06
CA ALA A 76 -1.11 1.46 14.80
C ALA A 76 -2.18 0.55 14.20
N VAL A 77 -1.93 -0.77 14.18
CA VAL A 77 -2.92 -1.77 13.70
C VAL A 77 -4.22 -1.71 14.50
N ARG A 78 -4.14 -1.61 15.85
CA ARG A 78 -5.33 -1.48 16.70
C ARG A 78 -6.07 -0.16 16.47
N ALA A 79 -5.33 0.93 16.20
CA ALA A 79 -5.91 2.24 15.90
C ALA A 79 -6.71 2.25 14.58
N ALA A 80 -6.42 1.35 13.63
CA ALA A 80 -7.22 1.18 12.43
C ALA A 80 -8.65 0.66 12.70
N GLY A 81 -8.91 0.10 13.88
CA GLY A 81 -10.22 -0.46 14.23
C GLY A 81 -10.43 -1.88 13.68
N VAL A 82 -11.53 -2.50 14.10
CA VAL A 82 -11.80 -3.93 13.80
C VAL A 82 -12.14 -4.22 12.35
N THR A 83 -12.54 -3.23 11.58
CA THR A 83 -12.79 -3.34 10.13
C THR A 83 -11.83 -2.48 9.32
N GLY A 84 -10.78 -1.97 9.95
CA GLY A 84 -9.85 -1.04 9.34
C GLY A 84 -8.93 -1.67 8.30
N ILE A 85 -8.22 -0.80 7.59
CA ILE A 85 -7.24 -1.20 6.58
C ILE A 85 -5.83 -0.98 7.15
N VAL A 86 -5.00 -2.00 7.00
CA VAL A 86 -3.57 -1.96 7.37
C VAL A 86 -2.74 -2.09 6.09
N ILE A 87 -1.91 -1.10 5.80
CA ILE A 87 -0.96 -1.15 4.68
C ILE A 87 0.41 -1.56 5.21
N LEU A 88 0.92 -2.69 4.76
CA LEU A 88 2.25 -3.18 5.11
C LEU A 88 3.23 -2.86 3.98
N SER A 89 4.22 -2.04 4.27
CA SER A 89 5.30 -1.71 3.33
C SER A 89 6.64 -1.67 4.07
N VAL A 90 7.22 -2.84 4.22
CA VAL A 90 8.53 -3.05 4.84
C VAL A 90 9.47 -3.75 3.85
N PRO A 91 10.80 -3.66 4.02
CA PRO A 91 11.71 -4.50 3.24
C PRO A 91 11.36 -5.98 3.41
N PHE A 92 11.37 -6.75 2.32
CA PHE A 92 10.95 -8.17 2.34
C PHE A 92 11.63 -9.00 3.44
N ARG A 93 12.90 -8.76 3.71
CA ARG A 93 13.64 -9.44 4.81
C ARG A 93 13.00 -9.27 6.19
N ASN A 94 12.20 -8.21 6.38
CA ASN A 94 11.55 -7.89 7.65
C ASN A 94 10.06 -8.27 7.66
N GLN A 95 9.49 -8.72 6.54
CA GLN A 95 8.05 -8.98 6.41
C GLN A 95 7.58 -10.04 7.41
N SER A 96 8.25 -11.20 7.44
CA SER A 96 7.86 -12.30 8.34
C SER A 96 7.95 -11.91 9.81
N GLU A 97 9.04 -11.24 10.22
CA GLU A 97 9.20 -10.75 11.58
C GLU A 97 8.10 -9.75 11.94
N THR A 98 7.86 -8.77 11.06
CA THR A 98 6.81 -7.77 11.29
C THR A 98 5.42 -8.41 11.38
N LEU A 99 5.08 -9.37 10.51
CA LEU A 99 3.79 -10.07 10.57
C LEU A 99 3.64 -10.91 11.84
N ALA A 100 4.72 -11.56 12.29
CA ALA A 100 4.71 -12.29 13.56
C ALA A 100 4.46 -11.36 14.76
N GLU A 101 5.08 -10.16 14.78
CA GLU A 101 4.84 -9.13 15.80
C GLU A 101 3.40 -8.57 15.76
N LEU A 102 2.80 -8.50 14.56
CA LEU A 102 1.44 -7.97 14.38
C LEU A 102 0.34 -9.01 14.62
N LYS A 103 0.65 -10.28 14.74
CA LYS A 103 -0.32 -11.38 14.80
C LYS A 103 -1.42 -11.16 15.83
N ASP A 104 -1.06 -10.72 17.04
CA ASP A 104 -2.01 -10.49 18.15
C ASP A 104 -2.67 -9.09 18.09
N ALA A 105 -2.26 -8.24 17.17
CA ALA A 105 -2.85 -6.93 16.96
C ALA A 105 -3.83 -6.91 15.79
N LEU A 106 -3.61 -7.77 14.78
CA LEU A 106 -4.53 -7.96 13.67
C LEU A 106 -5.79 -8.67 14.15
N SER A 107 -6.94 -8.23 13.67
CA SER A 107 -8.26 -8.73 14.07
C SER A 107 -9.08 -9.21 12.87
N PRO A 108 -9.93 -10.24 13.03
CA PRO A 108 -10.87 -10.66 11.99
C PRO A 108 -11.69 -9.47 11.45
N GLY A 109 -11.84 -9.41 10.14
CA GLY A 109 -12.51 -8.29 9.44
C GLY A 109 -11.60 -7.17 9.00
N GLN A 110 -10.37 -7.07 9.51
CA GLN A 110 -9.37 -6.15 8.97
C GLN A 110 -8.87 -6.61 7.59
N LEU A 111 -8.51 -5.64 6.76
CA LEU A 111 -7.87 -5.85 5.47
C LEU A 111 -6.39 -5.47 5.56
N LEU A 112 -5.52 -6.43 5.28
CA LEU A 112 -4.09 -6.21 5.10
C LEU A 112 -3.78 -5.99 3.62
N ILE A 113 -3.34 -4.78 3.26
CA ILE A 113 -2.79 -4.49 1.93
C ILE A 113 -1.28 -4.69 2.02
N ASP A 114 -0.76 -5.74 1.41
CA ASP A 114 0.67 -5.97 1.34
C ASP A 114 1.26 -5.30 0.11
N ALA A 115 2.16 -4.36 0.33
CA ALA A 115 2.94 -3.65 -0.69
C ALA A 115 4.41 -4.09 -0.70
N THR A 116 4.72 -5.21 -0.04
CA THR A 116 6.08 -5.75 0.03
C THR A 116 6.46 -6.41 -1.29
N VAL A 117 7.71 -6.21 -1.72
CA VAL A 117 8.26 -6.84 -2.92
C VAL A 117 9.53 -7.62 -2.57
N PRO A 118 9.65 -8.89 -2.96
CA PRO A 118 10.80 -9.72 -2.65
C PRO A 118 11.99 -9.40 -3.57
N LEU A 119 12.52 -8.18 -3.45
CA LEU A 119 13.69 -7.73 -4.19
C LEU A 119 14.98 -8.17 -3.51
N ALA A 120 15.97 -8.57 -4.29
CA ALA A 120 17.28 -8.98 -3.76
C ALA A 120 18.02 -7.82 -3.04
N ALA A 121 17.64 -6.57 -3.28
CA ALA A 121 18.12 -5.43 -2.51
C ALA A 121 17.85 -5.56 -1.00
N ALA A 122 16.80 -6.28 -0.61
CA ALA A 122 16.52 -6.56 0.80
C ALA A 122 17.62 -7.40 1.49
N VAL A 123 18.44 -8.12 0.72
CA VAL A 123 19.54 -8.98 1.20
C VAL A 123 20.86 -8.64 0.50
N SER A 124 21.12 -7.36 0.27
CA SER A 124 22.35 -6.82 -0.34
C SER A 124 22.57 -7.23 -1.80
N GLY A 125 21.54 -7.68 -2.51
CA GLY A 125 21.59 -7.97 -3.94
C GLY A 125 21.16 -6.77 -4.80
N LYS A 126 21.01 -7.00 -6.11
CA LYS A 126 20.55 -5.96 -7.04
C LYS A 126 19.05 -5.71 -6.88
N ALA A 127 18.63 -4.44 -6.91
CA ALA A 127 17.21 -4.05 -6.83
C ALA A 127 16.37 -4.52 -8.04
N THR A 128 17.00 -4.85 -9.16
CA THR A 128 16.35 -5.38 -10.37
C THR A 128 16.22 -6.91 -10.37
N ARG A 129 16.59 -7.58 -9.27
CA ARG A 129 16.52 -9.04 -9.14
C ARG A 129 15.46 -9.43 -8.12
N MET A 130 14.58 -10.33 -8.53
CA MET A 130 13.60 -10.93 -7.62
C MET A 130 14.23 -12.08 -6.82
N LEU A 131 13.77 -12.22 -5.57
CA LEU A 131 14.02 -13.41 -4.75
C LEU A 131 12.88 -14.42 -4.95
N GLY A 132 13.20 -15.70 -4.86
CA GLY A 132 12.18 -16.75 -4.77
C GLY A 132 11.51 -16.71 -3.39
N VAL A 133 10.18 -16.77 -3.40
CA VAL A 133 9.37 -16.90 -2.19
C VAL A 133 8.71 -18.28 -2.23
N TRP A 134 8.82 -19.04 -1.15
CA TRP A 134 8.30 -20.41 -1.09
C TRP A 134 6.79 -20.47 -1.35
N GLN A 135 6.04 -19.52 -0.82
CA GLN A 135 4.59 -19.37 -0.99
C GLN A 135 4.19 -18.90 -2.40
N GLY A 136 5.16 -18.47 -3.21
CA GLY A 136 4.95 -17.94 -4.56
C GLY A 136 5.10 -16.42 -4.69
N SER A 137 4.72 -15.65 -3.66
CA SER A 137 4.83 -14.19 -3.61
C SER A 137 4.92 -13.68 -2.16
N ALA A 138 5.32 -12.43 -1.98
CA ALA A 138 5.32 -11.79 -0.66
C ALA A 138 3.90 -11.72 -0.08
N ALA A 139 2.91 -11.39 -0.89
CA ALA A 139 1.51 -11.32 -0.45
C ALA A 139 0.95 -12.71 -0.09
N GLN A 140 1.34 -13.78 -0.79
CA GLN A 140 0.95 -15.15 -0.42
C GLN A 140 1.62 -15.58 0.90
N GLN A 141 2.87 -15.19 1.14
CA GLN A 141 3.52 -15.37 2.44
C GLN A 141 2.78 -14.58 3.55
N ALA A 142 2.36 -13.35 3.26
CA ALA A 142 1.59 -12.56 4.21
C ALA A 142 0.24 -13.21 4.55
N LEU A 143 -0.46 -13.80 3.57
CA LEU A 143 -1.71 -14.54 3.79
C LEU A 143 -1.51 -15.74 4.71
N GLU A 144 -0.45 -16.52 4.49
CA GLU A 144 -0.15 -17.71 5.33
C GLU A 144 0.16 -17.32 6.79
N MET A 145 0.74 -16.13 7.01
CA MET A 145 1.10 -15.62 8.33
C MET A 145 0.00 -14.82 9.02
N ALA A 146 -0.99 -14.32 8.27
CA ALA A 146 -2.09 -13.53 8.80
C ALA A 146 -2.99 -14.39 9.71
N PRO A 147 -3.55 -13.83 10.79
CA PRO A 147 -4.55 -14.53 11.60
C PRO A 147 -5.81 -14.86 10.79
N GLU A 148 -6.53 -15.90 11.22
CA GLU A 148 -7.82 -16.27 10.63
C GLU A 148 -8.79 -15.07 10.65
N GLY A 149 -9.49 -14.88 9.53
CA GLY A 149 -10.44 -13.77 9.35
C GLY A 149 -9.83 -12.43 8.94
N VAL A 150 -8.51 -12.33 8.82
CA VAL A 150 -7.82 -11.19 8.19
C VAL A 150 -7.66 -11.47 6.70
N ALA A 151 -8.23 -10.60 5.88
CA ALA A 151 -8.06 -10.71 4.43
C ALA A 151 -6.73 -10.07 3.97
N VAL A 152 -6.12 -10.63 2.92
CA VAL A 152 -4.90 -10.07 2.33
C VAL A 152 -5.13 -9.70 0.88
N VAL A 153 -4.70 -8.51 0.51
CA VAL A 153 -4.68 -7.99 -0.86
C VAL A 153 -3.27 -7.49 -1.18
N SER A 154 -2.80 -7.82 -2.36
CA SER A 154 -1.53 -7.36 -2.91
C SER A 154 -1.80 -6.12 -3.77
N ALA A 155 -1.14 -4.98 -3.47
CA ALA A 155 -1.28 -3.73 -4.22
C ALA A 155 -0.10 -2.77 -3.98
N LEU A 156 -0.06 -1.67 -4.76
CA LEU A 156 0.87 -0.53 -4.58
C LEU A 156 2.35 -0.77 -4.96
N HIS A 157 2.71 -1.95 -5.44
CA HIS A 157 4.10 -2.34 -5.74
C HIS A 157 4.74 -1.51 -6.86
N THR A 158 3.93 -1.05 -7.82
CA THR A 158 4.36 -0.36 -9.04
C THR A 158 4.29 1.15 -8.94
N VAL A 159 3.80 1.68 -7.82
CA VAL A 159 3.69 3.13 -7.60
C VAL A 159 5.04 3.70 -7.14
N SER A 160 5.50 4.75 -7.81
CA SER A 160 6.75 5.41 -7.44
C SER A 160 6.64 6.12 -6.09
N ALA A 161 7.52 5.76 -5.16
CA ALA A 161 7.62 6.45 -3.88
C ALA A 161 8.03 7.93 -4.02
N ALA A 162 8.78 8.27 -5.06
CA ALA A 162 9.17 9.66 -5.34
C ALA A 162 7.94 10.47 -5.80
N SER A 163 7.18 9.95 -6.77
CA SER A 163 5.96 10.59 -7.28
C SER A 163 4.88 10.72 -6.20
N LEU A 164 4.76 9.75 -5.28
CA LEU A 164 3.82 9.87 -4.15
C LEU A 164 4.21 10.99 -3.18
N ARG A 165 5.51 11.24 -2.97
CA ARG A 165 5.98 12.28 -2.05
C ARG A 165 5.94 13.68 -2.65
N ASP A 166 6.07 13.80 -3.95
CA ASP A 166 5.91 15.06 -4.66
C ASP A 166 4.41 15.36 -4.78
N LEU A 167 3.90 16.20 -3.87
CA LEU A 167 2.48 16.49 -3.78
C LEU A 167 1.97 17.36 -4.93
N ASP A 168 2.86 17.98 -5.70
CA ASP A 168 2.54 18.78 -6.87
C ASP A 168 2.54 17.93 -8.15
N GLU A 169 3.16 16.74 -8.11
CA GLU A 169 3.12 15.80 -9.24
C GLU A 169 1.72 15.19 -9.40
N GLN A 170 1.16 15.34 -10.59
CA GLN A 170 -0.07 14.64 -10.98
C GLN A 170 0.23 13.18 -11.30
N LEU A 171 -0.44 12.27 -10.61
CA LEU A 171 -0.33 10.84 -10.90
C LEU A 171 -1.29 10.49 -12.05
N ASP A 172 -0.89 9.57 -12.92
CA ASP A 172 -1.74 8.97 -13.96
C ASP A 172 -1.24 7.53 -14.21
N GLN A 173 -1.64 6.62 -13.33
CA GLN A 173 -1.19 5.23 -13.42
C GLN A 173 -2.17 4.26 -12.79
N ASP A 174 -2.04 3.00 -13.19
CA ASP A 174 -2.82 1.91 -12.65
C ASP A 174 -2.13 1.26 -11.45
N VAL A 175 -2.91 0.95 -10.43
CA VAL A 175 -2.52 0.12 -9.29
C VAL A 175 -3.07 -1.28 -9.52
N LEU A 176 -2.18 -2.25 -9.66
CA LEU A 176 -2.54 -3.64 -9.89
C LEU A 176 -2.92 -4.30 -8.57
N VAL A 177 -4.16 -4.79 -8.47
CA VAL A 177 -4.74 -5.32 -7.23
C VAL A 177 -5.01 -6.82 -7.39
N CYS A 178 -4.41 -7.66 -6.53
CA CYS A 178 -4.65 -9.10 -6.47
C CYS A 178 -5.19 -9.51 -5.11
N GLY A 179 -6.14 -10.45 -5.09
CA GLY A 179 -6.73 -10.94 -3.83
C GLY A 179 -7.84 -11.94 -4.08
N ASP A 180 -8.10 -12.82 -3.13
CA ASP A 180 -9.07 -13.90 -3.30
C ASP A 180 -10.52 -13.47 -3.07
N SER A 181 -10.74 -12.39 -2.32
CA SER A 181 -12.06 -11.80 -2.09
C SER A 181 -12.27 -10.56 -2.96
N ARG A 182 -13.31 -10.58 -3.80
CA ARG A 182 -13.69 -9.41 -4.59
C ARG A 182 -14.10 -8.22 -3.71
N ALA A 183 -14.77 -8.48 -2.59
CA ALA A 183 -15.19 -7.45 -1.65
C ALA A 183 -13.97 -6.73 -1.05
N GLU A 184 -12.95 -7.49 -0.64
CA GLU A 184 -11.75 -6.93 -0.04
C GLU A 184 -10.88 -6.18 -1.06
N LYS A 185 -10.79 -6.67 -2.31
CA LYS A 185 -10.15 -5.93 -3.40
C LYS A 185 -10.87 -4.59 -3.67
N ARG A 186 -12.20 -4.54 -3.61
CA ARG A 186 -12.97 -3.30 -3.71
C ARG A 186 -12.68 -2.34 -2.56
N ARG A 187 -12.58 -2.85 -1.31
CA ARG A 187 -12.21 -2.03 -0.15
C ARG A 187 -10.82 -1.40 -0.35
N ALA A 188 -9.85 -2.20 -0.81
CA ALA A 188 -8.52 -1.69 -1.15
C ALA A 188 -8.57 -0.62 -2.24
N ALA A 189 -9.30 -0.90 -3.34
CA ALA A 189 -9.46 0.04 -4.45
C ALA A 189 -10.13 1.34 -4.00
N SER A 190 -11.21 1.27 -3.23
CA SER A 190 -11.91 2.45 -2.73
C SER A 190 -11.03 3.36 -1.87
N LEU A 191 -10.08 2.80 -1.12
CA LEU A 191 -9.11 3.57 -0.37
C LEU A 191 -8.06 4.19 -1.31
N ILE A 192 -7.46 3.37 -2.18
CA ILE A 192 -6.33 3.79 -3.03
C ILE A 192 -6.76 4.85 -4.05
N GLU A 193 -7.94 4.70 -4.65
CA GLU A 193 -8.50 5.63 -5.64
C GLU A 193 -8.94 6.98 -5.05
N ARG A 194 -8.92 7.16 -3.72
CA ARG A 194 -8.98 8.50 -3.12
C ARG A 194 -7.76 9.34 -3.48
N ILE A 195 -6.64 8.71 -3.78
CA ILE A 195 -5.46 9.41 -4.30
C ILE A 195 -5.69 9.69 -5.79
N GLU A 196 -5.89 10.97 -6.11
CA GLU A 196 -6.14 11.41 -7.48
C GLU A 196 -5.05 10.92 -8.45
N GLY A 197 -5.50 10.40 -9.60
CA GLY A 197 -4.63 9.86 -10.65
C GLY A 197 -4.21 8.40 -10.46
N LEU A 198 -4.61 7.74 -9.36
CA LEU A 198 -4.49 6.29 -9.23
C LEU A 198 -5.80 5.59 -9.60
N ARG A 199 -5.71 4.63 -10.51
CA ARG A 199 -6.82 3.76 -10.91
C ARG A 199 -6.48 2.32 -10.54
N CYS A 200 -7.33 1.64 -9.76
CA CYS A 200 -7.13 0.26 -9.36
C CYS A 200 -7.68 -0.71 -10.41
N VAL A 201 -6.87 -1.70 -10.77
CA VAL A 201 -7.24 -2.75 -11.74
C VAL A 201 -7.24 -4.10 -11.02
N ASP A 202 -8.37 -4.82 -11.10
CA ASP A 202 -8.47 -6.19 -10.58
C ASP A 202 -7.66 -7.15 -11.45
N CYS A 203 -6.54 -7.62 -10.93
CA CYS A 203 -5.65 -8.56 -11.60
C CYS A 203 -5.91 -10.02 -11.22
N GLY A 204 -7.03 -10.31 -10.54
CA GLY A 204 -7.45 -11.67 -10.22
C GLY A 204 -7.11 -12.09 -8.79
N LYS A 205 -6.88 -13.39 -8.62
CA LYS A 205 -6.59 -14.01 -7.32
C LYS A 205 -5.22 -13.62 -6.78
N LEU A 206 -5.01 -13.84 -5.49
CA LEU A 206 -3.75 -13.50 -4.82
C LEU A 206 -2.53 -14.20 -5.43
N GLU A 207 -2.69 -15.37 -6.05
CA GLU A 207 -1.62 -16.06 -6.78
C GLU A 207 -1.00 -15.21 -7.91
N MET A 208 -1.74 -14.24 -8.46
CA MET A 208 -1.23 -13.32 -9.47
C MET A 208 -0.25 -12.28 -8.90
N ALA A 209 -0.17 -12.15 -7.59
CA ALA A 209 0.77 -11.25 -6.93
C ALA A 209 2.23 -11.53 -7.33
N ARG A 210 2.59 -12.80 -7.58
CA ARG A 210 3.94 -13.15 -8.08
C ARG A 210 4.32 -12.39 -9.34
N THR A 211 3.35 -12.12 -10.21
CA THR A 211 3.55 -11.40 -11.47
C THR A 211 3.55 -9.90 -11.23
N THR A 212 2.58 -9.38 -10.49
CA THR A 212 2.47 -7.93 -10.24
C THR A 212 3.61 -7.41 -9.37
N GLU A 213 4.07 -8.14 -8.36
CA GLU A 213 5.27 -7.82 -7.58
C GLU A 213 6.53 -7.74 -8.45
N SER A 214 6.69 -8.65 -9.42
CA SER A 214 7.86 -8.70 -10.28
C SER A 214 7.99 -7.50 -11.22
N LEU A 215 6.89 -6.81 -11.53
CA LEU A 215 6.91 -5.58 -12.33
C LEU A 215 7.67 -4.44 -11.64
N THR A 216 7.79 -4.47 -10.32
CA THR A 216 8.63 -3.51 -9.59
C THR A 216 10.09 -3.58 -10.03
N ALA A 217 10.63 -4.78 -10.21
CA ALA A 217 12.01 -4.95 -10.68
C ALA A 217 12.20 -4.41 -12.11
N LEU A 218 11.18 -4.59 -12.98
CA LEU A 218 11.16 -4.03 -14.32
C LEU A 218 11.13 -2.50 -14.27
N LEU A 219 10.24 -1.91 -13.48
CA LEU A 219 10.14 -0.44 -13.34
C LEU A 219 11.41 0.17 -12.77
N ILE A 220 12.06 -0.47 -11.79
CA ILE A 220 13.36 -0.02 -11.29
C ILE A 220 14.39 0.03 -12.41
N ALA A 221 14.45 -0.99 -13.30
CA ALA A 221 15.37 -1.02 -14.43
C ALA A 221 15.05 0.07 -15.46
N VAL A 222 13.76 0.27 -15.79
CA VAL A 222 13.30 1.32 -16.71
C VAL A 222 13.63 2.71 -16.14
N ASN A 223 13.30 2.96 -14.88
CA ASN A 223 13.51 4.23 -14.21
C ASN A 223 15.00 4.60 -14.12
N ALA A 224 15.85 3.61 -13.81
CA ALA A 224 17.30 3.81 -13.81
C ALA A 224 17.84 4.16 -15.20
N ARG A 225 17.30 3.53 -16.27
CA ARG A 225 17.73 3.73 -17.65
C ARG A 225 17.33 5.10 -18.20
N TYR A 226 16.07 5.50 -17.94
CA TYR A 226 15.51 6.72 -18.50
C TYR A 226 15.52 7.91 -17.51
N LYS A 227 16.01 7.70 -16.28
CA LYS A 227 16.06 8.70 -15.19
C LYS A 227 14.69 9.33 -14.96
N THR A 228 13.68 8.49 -14.78
CA THR A 228 12.27 8.87 -14.62
C THR A 228 11.61 8.11 -13.49
N HIS A 229 10.34 8.36 -13.25
CA HIS A 229 9.47 7.68 -12.28
C HIS A 229 8.27 7.04 -13.00
N ALA A 230 8.53 6.25 -14.03
CA ALA A 230 7.50 5.57 -14.79
C ALA A 230 6.63 4.65 -13.91
N GLY A 231 5.33 4.69 -14.18
CA GLY A 231 4.32 3.78 -13.65
C GLY A 231 3.82 2.79 -14.69
N ILE A 232 2.67 2.17 -14.43
CA ILE A 232 1.99 1.24 -15.34
C ILE A 232 0.64 1.82 -15.71
N SER A 233 0.26 1.71 -16.97
CA SER A 233 -1.09 1.98 -17.45
C SER A 233 -1.53 0.85 -18.38
N LEU A 234 -2.66 0.20 -18.07
CA LEU A 234 -3.26 -0.85 -18.89
C LEU A 234 -4.30 -0.23 -19.82
N THR A 235 -4.12 -0.42 -21.11
CA THR A 235 -5.03 0.09 -22.14
C THR A 235 -6.06 -0.96 -22.55
N GLY A 236 -7.20 -0.51 -23.11
CA GLY A 236 -8.25 -1.41 -23.61
C GLY A 236 -9.16 -1.99 -22.52
N LEU A 237 -9.05 -1.53 -21.30
CA LEU A 237 -9.95 -1.91 -20.22
C LEU A 237 -11.29 -1.16 -20.32
N PRO A 238 -12.41 -1.73 -19.83
CA PRO A 238 -13.67 -1.01 -19.73
C PRO A 238 -13.56 0.17 -18.76
N GLU A 239 -14.44 1.17 -18.93
CA GLU A 239 -14.43 2.34 -18.03
C GLU A 239 -14.76 1.99 -16.58
N GLN A 240 -15.63 1.00 -16.36
CA GLN A 240 -16.03 0.56 -15.03
C GLN A 240 -15.40 -0.80 -14.69
N LEU A 241 -14.39 -0.79 -13.83
CA LEU A 241 -13.62 -1.98 -13.49
C LEU A 241 -14.19 -2.79 -12.31
N TRP A 242 -15.03 -2.16 -11.47
CA TRP A 242 -15.46 -2.74 -10.20
C TRP A 242 -16.96 -3.04 -10.12
N GLN A 243 -17.63 -3.32 -11.24
CA GLN A 243 -19.04 -3.71 -11.30
C GLN A 243 -19.34 -5.04 -10.63
#